data_750719cbabddf3843bf92ee5a50f832d
#
_entry.id   750719cbabddf3843bf92ee5a50f832d
#
_cell.length_a   1.000
_cell.length_b   1.000
_cell.length_c   1.000
_cell.angle_alpha   90.00
_cell.angle_beta   90.00
_cell.angle_gamma   90.00
#
_symmetry.space_group_name_H-M   'P 1'
#
loop_
_entity.id
_entity.type
_entity.pdbx_description
1 polymer ?
#
loop_
_entity_poly.entity_id
_entity_poly.type
_entity_poly.pdbx_seq_one_letter_code
_entity_poly.pdbx_strand_id
1 'polypeptide(L)'
;MLWKVLGRAGVTLAAGAVVLATAVPANAASYSAFAFSQSSSQPTIYDFIDSATSSLDMTMYELEDTTAVNDLIALENKGVTVRVILDGAHKSANQSAYNALTSAGAGVVWSSSTFVYTHQKTVTVDGAKSLILTGNLTSQYYPTGRDYGVFDDDSRDVASIEKVFNADYTGSAITPTDGDHLLWSPTDSRNRLLSLINGATTTLDVEELELSDSSVVNAIVARAQAGVAVRLVLESPSSYSSEVSAIKAAGGTVVGYSDPNGFYIHAKAMVADYGLSTQKVEAGSMNISSNSLSNNRELGIILTGTGVAQAVATTIETTFNSDYSGGTTA
;
A
#
# COMPACT_ATOMS: atom_id res chain seq x y z
N MET A 1 -78.42 42.39 31.48
CA MET A 1 -77.43 41.71 32.36
C MET A 1 -76.72 40.67 31.49
N LEU A 2 -75.49 41.00 31.04
CA LEU A 2 -74.66 40.14 30.19
C LEU A 2 -73.66 39.41 31.06
N TRP A 3 -73.67 38.12 31.03
CA TRP A 3 -72.63 37.29 31.62
C TRP A 3 -71.59 36.92 30.53
N LYS A 4 -70.32 37.31 30.75
CA LYS A 4 -69.19 36.91 29.96
C LYS A 4 -68.67 35.54 30.45
N VAL A 5 -68.63 34.59 29.57
CA VAL A 5 -67.93 33.32 29.80
C VAL A 5 -66.49 33.49 29.34
N LEU A 6 -65.54 33.35 30.25
CA LEU A 6 -64.11 33.29 29.96
C LEU A 6 -63.71 31.84 29.66
N GLY A 7 -63.33 31.58 28.42
CA GLY A 7 -62.71 30.31 28.02
C GLY A 7 -61.26 30.28 28.45
N ARG A 8 -60.83 29.22 29.13
CA ARG A 8 -59.45 28.88 29.43
C ARG A 8 -58.87 28.12 28.24
N ALA A 9 -57.83 28.69 27.60
CA ALA A 9 -57.02 28.01 26.62
C ALA A 9 -56.00 27.13 27.38
N GLY A 10 -56.09 25.82 27.22
CA GLY A 10 -55.08 24.86 27.68
C GLY A 10 -53.91 24.81 26.73
N VAL A 11 -52.72 25.12 27.23
CA VAL A 11 -51.47 24.93 26.50
C VAL A 11 -50.97 23.52 26.76
N THR A 12 -51.01 22.69 25.73
CA THR A 12 -50.39 21.36 25.74
C THR A 12 -48.92 21.48 25.41
N LEU A 13 -48.04 21.29 26.37
CA LEU A 13 -46.60 21.14 26.14
C LEU A 13 -46.32 19.71 25.61
N ALA A 14 -45.97 19.58 24.33
CA ALA A 14 -45.44 18.35 23.81
C ALA A 14 -43.98 18.21 24.26
N ALA A 15 -43.68 17.26 25.11
CA ALA A 15 -42.31 16.87 25.47
C ALA A 15 -41.70 16.08 24.29
N GLY A 16 -40.87 16.74 23.48
CA GLY A 16 -40.03 16.08 22.46
C GLY A 16 -38.92 15.31 23.16
N ALA A 17 -38.92 13.99 23.05
CA ALA A 17 -37.80 13.16 23.47
C ALA A 17 -36.64 13.37 22.51
N VAL A 18 -35.59 14.03 22.99
CA VAL A 18 -34.30 14.07 22.27
C VAL A 18 -33.63 12.72 22.43
N VAL A 19 -33.64 11.92 21.39
CA VAL A 19 -32.83 10.69 21.33
C VAL A 19 -31.39 11.15 21.10
N LEU A 20 -30.58 11.19 22.14
CA LEU A 20 -29.13 11.31 22.03
C LEU A 20 -28.61 9.99 21.45
N ALA A 21 -28.33 9.96 20.16
CA ALA A 21 -27.54 8.91 19.56
C ALA A 21 -26.15 8.98 20.20
N THR A 22 -25.83 8.04 21.06
CA THR A 22 -24.47 7.84 21.53
C THR A 22 -23.64 7.42 20.32
N ALA A 23 -22.77 8.30 19.84
CA ALA A 23 -21.77 7.94 18.85
C ALA A 23 -20.93 6.82 19.47
N VAL A 24 -20.98 5.63 18.88
CA VAL A 24 -20.02 4.57 19.17
C VAL A 24 -18.65 5.18 18.82
N PRO A 25 -17.66 5.19 19.72
CA PRO A 25 -16.34 5.66 19.37
C PRO A 25 -15.87 4.83 18.18
N ALA A 26 -15.53 5.47 17.08
CA ALA A 26 -14.84 4.82 15.99
C ALA A 26 -13.56 4.20 16.58
N ASN A 27 -13.37 2.88 16.41
CA ASN A 27 -12.12 2.26 16.79
C ASN A 27 -11.00 3.07 16.12
N ALA A 28 -9.94 3.37 16.88
CA ALA A 28 -8.76 3.99 16.28
C ALA A 28 -8.25 3.06 15.17
N ALA A 29 -7.94 3.63 14.01
CA ALA A 29 -7.39 2.88 12.89
C ALA A 29 -6.17 2.08 13.32
N SER A 30 -6.05 0.85 12.83
CA SER A 30 -4.94 -0.03 13.12
C SER A 30 -4.15 -0.35 11.85
N TYR A 31 -2.82 -0.34 11.98
CA TYR A 31 -1.90 -0.70 10.91
C TYR A 31 -0.93 -1.76 11.42
N SER A 32 -0.69 -2.75 10.58
CA SER A 32 0.30 -3.78 10.84
C SER A 32 0.98 -4.20 9.55
N ALA A 33 2.16 -4.79 9.63
CA ALA A 33 2.89 -5.22 8.45
C ALA A 33 3.50 -6.61 8.66
N PHE A 34 3.81 -7.25 7.55
CA PHE A 34 4.62 -8.46 7.49
C PHE A 34 5.62 -8.38 6.33
N ALA A 35 6.69 -9.16 6.42
CA ALA A 35 7.70 -9.25 5.38
C ALA A 35 7.62 -10.60 4.66
N PHE A 36 7.88 -10.61 3.36
CA PHE A 36 8.03 -11.84 2.57
C PHE A 36 9.42 -12.47 2.77
N SER A 37 9.63 -13.60 2.12
CA SER A 37 10.66 -14.61 2.31
C SER A 37 10.55 -15.39 3.62
N GLN A 38 9.41 -15.24 4.31
CA GLN A 38 9.06 -16.01 5.49
C GLN A 38 8.00 -17.05 5.13
N SER A 39 8.10 -18.26 5.63
CA SER A 39 7.06 -19.28 5.43
C SER A 39 5.68 -18.87 5.98
N SER A 40 5.65 -17.90 6.88
CA SER A 40 4.42 -17.32 7.44
C SER A 40 3.73 -16.29 6.54
N SER A 41 4.42 -15.75 5.53
CA SER A 41 3.86 -14.66 4.69
C SER A 41 2.72 -15.14 3.80
N GLN A 42 2.86 -16.31 3.19
CA GLN A 42 1.82 -16.93 2.36
C GLN A 42 0.53 -17.17 3.14
N PRO A 43 0.53 -17.89 4.29
CA PRO A 43 -0.67 -18.05 5.10
C PRO A 43 -1.33 -16.73 5.48
N THR A 44 -0.54 -15.70 5.80
CA THR A 44 -1.07 -14.38 6.16
C THR A 44 -1.90 -13.75 5.04
N ILE A 45 -1.47 -13.91 3.77
CA ILE A 45 -2.22 -13.40 2.61
C ILE A 45 -3.49 -14.23 2.39
N TYR A 46 -3.39 -15.56 2.43
CA TYR A 46 -4.52 -16.45 2.20
C TYR A 46 -5.58 -16.30 3.30
N ASP A 47 -5.16 -16.24 4.57
CA ASP A 47 -6.06 -15.98 5.70
C ASP A 47 -6.79 -14.64 5.54
N PHE A 48 -6.11 -13.61 5.00
CA PHE A 48 -6.74 -12.33 4.74
C PHE A 48 -7.77 -12.41 3.60
N ILE A 49 -7.44 -13.07 2.49
CA ILE A 49 -8.38 -13.32 1.39
C ILE A 49 -9.59 -14.09 1.91
N ASP A 50 -9.37 -15.18 2.63
CA ASP A 50 -10.42 -16.05 3.17
C ASP A 50 -11.31 -15.39 4.24
N SER A 51 -10.86 -14.27 4.81
CA SER A 51 -11.64 -13.49 5.79
C SER A 51 -12.82 -12.73 5.17
N ALA A 52 -12.89 -12.64 3.84
CA ALA A 52 -14.00 -11.95 3.15
C ALA A 52 -15.34 -12.66 3.40
N THR A 53 -16.36 -11.89 3.77
CA THR A 53 -17.70 -12.38 4.08
C THR A 53 -18.78 -11.88 3.13
N SER A 54 -18.58 -10.74 2.51
CA SER A 54 -19.54 -10.10 1.59
C SER A 54 -18.93 -9.67 0.26
N SER A 55 -17.71 -9.13 0.27
CA SER A 55 -17.04 -8.68 -0.94
C SER A 55 -15.52 -8.76 -0.81
N LEU A 56 -14.87 -8.94 -1.96
CA LEU A 56 -13.43 -8.81 -2.11
C LEU A 56 -13.11 -8.08 -3.42
N ASP A 57 -12.39 -6.97 -3.31
CA ASP A 57 -11.90 -6.20 -4.44
C ASP A 57 -10.38 -6.27 -4.50
N MET A 58 -9.85 -6.67 -5.66
CA MET A 58 -8.41 -6.84 -5.87
C MET A 58 -7.95 -6.07 -7.11
N THR A 59 -6.88 -5.29 -6.97
CA THR A 59 -6.08 -4.82 -8.10
C THR A 59 -4.73 -5.50 -8.04
N MET A 60 -4.32 -6.19 -9.11
CA MET A 60 -3.08 -6.95 -9.12
C MET A 60 -2.34 -6.83 -10.44
N TYR A 61 -1.05 -6.51 -10.37
CA TYR A 61 -0.19 -6.45 -11.55
C TYR A 61 0.07 -7.83 -12.14
N GLU A 62 0.50 -8.80 -11.31
CA GLU A 62 0.67 -10.20 -11.70
C GLU A 62 0.02 -11.12 -10.66
N LEU A 63 -0.91 -11.96 -11.11
CA LEU A 63 -1.64 -12.96 -10.32
C LEU A 63 -1.37 -14.36 -10.90
N GLU A 64 -0.28 -14.96 -10.45
CA GLU A 64 0.14 -16.32 -10.85
C GLU A 64 0.06 -17.33 -9.69
N ASP A 65 -0.26 -16.86 -8.49
CA ASP A 65 -0.43 -17.72 -7.32
C ASP A 65 -1.74 -18.52 -7.42
N THR A 66 -1.61 -19.80 -7.71
CA THR A 66 -2.77 -20.69 -7.87
C THR A 66 -3.55 -20.90 -6.58
N THR A 67 -2.93 -20.77 -5.40
CA THR A 67 -3.64 -20.87 -4.11
C THR A 67 -4.52 -19.64 -3.94
N ALA A 68 -3.98 -18.43 -4.11
CA ALA A 68 -4.77 -17.20 -4.05
C ALA A 68 -5.92 -17.20 -5.08
N VAL A 69 -5.69 -17.67 -6.31
CA VAL A 69 -6.75 -17.80 -7.33
C VAL A 69 -7.84 -18.77 -6.87
N ASN A 70 -7.47 -19.92 -6.29
CA ASN A 70 -8.44 -20.91 -5.78
C ASN A 70 -9.24 -20.37 -4.60
N ASP A 71 -8.63 -19.59 -3.70
CA ASP A 71 -9.31 -18.95 -2.57
C ASP A 71 -10.35 -17.93 -3.07
N LEU A 72 -9.99 -17.11 -4.06
CA LEU A 72 -10.93 -16.18 -4.73
C LEU A 72 -12.11 -16.92 -5.36
N ILE A 73 -11.85 -18.04 -6.05
CA ILE A 73 -12.90 -18.90 -6.62
C ILE A 73 -13.78 -19.50 -5.53
N ALA A 74 -13.19 -19.94 -4.42
CA ALA A 74 -13.95 -20.50 -3.30
C ALA A 74 -14.85 -19.45 -2.64
N LEU A 75 -14.41 -18.20 -2.54
CA LEU A 75 -15.22 -17.07 -2.04
C LEU A 75 -16.41 -16.80 -2.98
N GLU A 76 -16.18 -16.69 -4.28
CA GLU A 76 -17.25 -16.49 -5.28
C GLU A 76 -18.30 -17.61 -5.20
N ASN A 77 -17.85 -18.87 -5.10
CA ASN A 77 -18.75 -20.04 -4.95
C ASN A 77 -19.53 -20.04 -3.62
N LYS A 78 -19.06 -19.34 -2.59
CA LYS A 78 -19.77 -19.13 -1.31
C LYS A 78 -20.76 -17.94 -1.36
N GLY A 79 -20.78 -17.19 -2.47
CA GLY A 79 -21.65 -16.02 -2.64
C GLY A 79 -21.04 -14.69 -2.19
N VAL A 80 -19.73 -14.66 -1.92
CA VAL A 80 -18.98 -13.42 -1.73
C VAL A 80 -18.77 -12.77 -3.12
N THR A 81 -19.05 -11.50 -3.25
CA THR A 81 -18.82 -10.78 -4.51
C THR A 81 -17.31 -10.55 -4.72
N VAL A 82 -16.70 -11.24 -5.68
CA VAL A 82 -15.28 -11.11 -6.01
C VAL A 82 -15.10 -10.28 -7.28
N ARG A 83 -14.36 -9.16 -7.18
CA ARG A 83 -14.01 -8.31 -8.33
C ARG A 83 -12.49 -8.14 -8.41
N VAL A 84 -11.94 -8.32 -9.62
CA VAL A 84 -10.49 -8.28 -9.83
C VAL A 84 -10.15 -7.40 -11.04
N ILE A 85 -9.20 -6.49 -10.88
CA ILE A 85 -8.53 -5.77 -11.96
C ILE A 85 -7.15 -6.39 -12.16
N LEU A 86 -6.88 -6.92 -13.34
CA LEU A 86 -5.56 -7.42 -13.73
C LEU A 86 -4.90 -6.51 -14.74
N ASP A 87 -3.58 -6.36 -14.69
CA ASP A 87 -2.86 -5.48 -15.60
C ASP A 87 -3.03 -5.89 -17.05
N GLY A 88 -3.53 -4.95 -17.86
CA GLY A 88 -3.81 -5.16 -19.28
C GLY A 88 -2.59 -5.20 -20.18
N ALA A 89 -1.44 -4.71 -19.72
CA ALA A 89 -0.17 -4.79 -20.44
C ALA A 89 0.53 -6.14 -20.21
N HIS A 90 0.25 -6.83 -19.07
CA HIS A 90 0.80 -8.14 -18.71
C HIS A 90 -0.21 -9.29 -18.87
N LYS A 91 -1.03 -9.26 -19.92
CA LYS A 91 -2.07 -10.29 -20.17
C LYS A 91 -1.51 -11.70 -20.20
N SER A 92 -0.30 -11.91 -20.71
CA SER A 92 0.28 -13.27 -20.82
C SER A 92 0.50 -13.92 -19.45
N ALA A 93 0.98 -13.18 -18.46
CA ALA A 93 1.16 -13.65 -17.10
C ALA A 93 -0.19 -13.91 -16.42
N ASN A 94 -1.15 -13.01 -16.62
CA ASN A 94 -2.43 -13.02 -15.93
C ASN A 94 -3.52 -13.89 -16.58
N GLN A 95 -3.31 -14.41 -17.81
CA GLN A 95 -4.36 -15.06 -18.61
C GLN A 95 -4.97 -16.28 -17.91
N SER A 96 -4.16 -17.07 -17.21
CA SER A 96 -4.63 -18.26 -16.48
C SER A 96 -5.60 -17.87 -15.37
N ALA A 97 -5.21 -16.89 -14.53
CA ALA A 97 -6.05 -16.39 -13.44
C ALA A 97 -7.34 -15.73 -13.98
N TYR A 98 -7.21 -14.90 -15.02
CA TYR A 98 -8.36 -14.26 -15.67
C TYR A 98 -9.40 -15.30 -16.12
N ASN A 99 -8.96 -16.35 -16.82
CA ASN A 99 -9.86 -17.40 -17.33
C ASN A 99 -10.50 -18.20 -16.17
N ALA A 100 -9.72 -18.57 -15.16
CA ALA A 100 -10.21 -19.37 -14.04
C ALA A 100 -11.27 -18.60 -13.23
N LEU A 101 -10.96 -17.36 -12.86
CA LEU A 101 -11.87 -16.48 -12.10
C LEU A 101 -13.14 -16.16 -12.89
N THR A 102 -13.04 -15.79 -14.17
CA THR A 102 -14.19 -15.54 -15.03
C THR A 102 -15.08 -16.79 -15.17
N SER A 103 -14.48 -17.97 -15.32
CA SER A 103 -15.23 -19.23 -15.41
C SER A 103 -15.98 -19.57 -14.11
N ALA A 104 -15.49 -19.11 -12.97
CA ALA A 104 -16.13 -19.27 -11.67
C ALA A 104 -17.23 -18.24 -11.40
N GLY A 105 -17.39 -17.23 -12.26
CA GLY A 105 -18.41 -16.18 -12.12
C GLY A 105 -17.91 -14.88 -11.49
N ALA A 106 -16.64 -14.80 -11.07
CA ALA A 106 -16.06 -13.59 -10.53
C ALA A 106 -16.00 -12.45 -11.58
N GLY A 107 -16.16 -11.22 -11.13
CA GLY A 107 -16.05 -10.05 -11.98
C GLY A 107 -14.58 -9.71 -12.27
N VAL A 108 -14.05 -10.08 -13.44
CA VAL A 108 -12.65 -9.81 -13.80
C VAL A 108 -12.56 -8.88 -14.98
N VAL A 109 -11.74 -7.84 -14.87
CA VAL A 109 -11.48 -6.91 -15.97
C VAL A 109 -9.99 -6.73 -16.21
N TRP A 110 -9.63 -6.41 -17.45
CA TRP A 110 -8.31 -5.90 -17.78
C TRP A 110 -8.26 -4.41 -17.48
N SER A 111 -7.18 -3.97 -16.88
CA SER A 111 -6.99 -2.54 -16.60
C SER A 111 -6.95 -1.70 -17.88
N SER A 112 -7.26 -0.41 -17.71
CA SER A 112 -7.22 0.57 -18.80
C SER A 112 -5.80 0.78 -19.32
N SER A 113 -5.66 1.05 -20.63
CA SER A 113 -4.42 1.48 -21.26
C SER A 113 -4.08 2.97 -21.01
N THR A 114 -4.81 3.64 -20.13
CA THR A 114 -4.50 5.02 -19.70
C THR A 114 -3.17 5.10 -18.98
N PHE A 115 -2.81 4.05 -18.25
CA PHE A 115 -1.53 3.91 -17.57
C PHE A 115 -0.61 2.98 -18.36
N VAL A 116 0.71 3.18 -18.26
CA VAL A 116 1.67 2.25 -18.86
C VAL A 116 1.50 0.87 -18.25
N TYR A 117 1.39 0.81 -16.91
CA TYR A 117 1.01 -0.38 -16.15
C TYR A 117 0.03 -0.01 -15.05
N THR A 118 -0.89 -0.92 -14.73
CA THR A 118 -1.58 -0.93 -13.46
C THR A 118 -0.76 -1.80 -12.51
N HIS A 119 0.26 -1.15 -11.91
CA HIS A 119 1.27 -1.83 -11.10
C HIS A 119 0.91 -1.88 -9.60
N GLN A 120 -0.26 -1.42 -9.24
CA GLN A 120 -0.85 -1.54 -7.90
C GLN A 120 -1.04 -3.01 -7.51
N LYS A 121 -0.88 -3.32 -6.21
CA LYS A 121 -1.10 -4.63 -5.62
C LYS A 121 -1.86 -4.44 -4.31
N THR A 122 -3.18 -4.58 -4.40
CA THR A 122 -4.07 -4.28 -3.26
C THR A 122 -5.22 -5.26 -3.21
N VAL A 123 -5.56 -5.71 -2.03
CA VAL A 123 -6.75 -6.52 -1.74
C VAL A 123 -7.55 -5.78 -0.68
N THR A 124 -8.85 -5.56 -0.93
CA THR A 124 -9.78 -4.97 0.04
C THR A 124 -10.89 -5.96 0.35
N VAL A 125 -11.10 -6.22 1.62
CA VAL A 125 -12.09 -7.17 2.14
C VAL A 125 -13.25 -6.40 2.78
N ASP A 126 -14.46 -6.72 2.35
CA ASP A 126 -15.74 -6.22 2.87
C ASP A 126 -15.85 -4.68 2.90
N GLY A 127 -15.02 -3.97 2.10
CA GLY A 127 -14.91 -2.51 2.12
C GLY A 127 -14.47 -1.95 3.48
N ALA A 128 -13.83 -2.77 4.31
CA ALA A 128 -13.52 -2.44 5.70
C ALA A 128 -12.02 -2.51 6.03
N LYS A 129 -11.25 -3.30 5.27
CA LYS A 129 -9.82 -3.47 5.48
C LYS A 129 -9.10 -3.74 4.17
N SER A 130 -7.96 -3.10 3.98
CA SER A 130 -7.11 -3.27 2.81
C SER A 130 -5.77 -3.89 3.18
N LEU A 131 -5.22 -4.69 2.27
CA LEU A 131 -3.84 -5.15 2.25
C LEU A 131 -3.13 -4.49 1.08
N ILE A 132 -2.14 -3.66 1.37
CA ILE A 132 -1.29 -2.97 0.38
C ILE A 132 0.03 -3.73 0.31
N LEU A 133 0.40 -4.21 -0.88
CA LEU A 133 1.58 -5.04 -1.10
C LEU A 133 2.64 -4.30 -1.92
N THR A 134 3.92 -4.57 -1.63
CA THR A 134 5.02 -4.18 -2.51
C THR A 134 5.22 -5.21 -3.63
N GLY A 135 4.87 -6.47 -3.37
CA GLY A 135 5.05 -7.62 -4.25
C GLY A 135 3.78 -8.10 -4.94
N ASN A 136 3.97 -8.84 -6.02
CA ASN A 136 2.92 -9.52 -6.77
C ASN A 136 2.44 -10.80 -6.05
N LEU A 137 1.29 -11.33 -6.45
CA LEU A 137 0.86 -12.67 -6.06
C LEU A 137 1.43 -13.71 -7.05
N THR A 138 2.74 -13.92 -6.96
CA THR A 138 3.54 -14.85 -7.79
C THR A 138 4.32 -15.78 -6.88
N SER A 139 3.70 -16.89 -6.49
CA SER A 139 4.17 -17.77 -5.40
C SER A 139 5.59 -18.32 -5.58
N GLN A 140 6.07 -18.40 -6.81
CA GLN A 140 7.44 -18.85 -7.12
C GLN A 140 8.53 -17.93 -6.52
N TYR A 141 8.23 -16.65 -6.27
CA TYR A 141 9.19 -15.68 -5.71
C TYR A 141 9.10 -15.53 -4.18
N TYR A 142 8.06 -16.05 -3.52
CA TYR A 142 7.88 -15.88 -2.09
C TYR A 142 9.05 -16.44 -1.24
N PRO A 143 9.69 -17.55 -1.58
CA PRO A 143 10.78 -18.07 -0.76
C PRO A 143 12.07 -17.23 -0.81
N THR A 144 12.29 -16.51 -1.91
CA THR A 144 13.54 -15.78 -2.19
C THR A 144 13.36 -14.29 -2.38
N GLY A 145 12.11 -13.80 -2.50
CA GLY A 145 11.82 -12.39 -2.71
C GLY A 145 11.63 -11.64 -1.40
N ARG A 146 12.24 -10.48 -1.27
CA ARG A 146 11.92 -9.50 -0.21
C ARG A 146 10.82 -8.58 -0.70
N ASP A 147 9.69 -8.62 -0.02
CA ASP A 147 8.54 -7.75 -0.18
C ASP A 147 7.90 -7.47 1.19
N TYR A 148 6.97 -6.54 1.23
CA TYR A 148 6.17 -6.21 2.40
C TYR A 148 4.68 -6.20 2.09
N GLY A 149 3.87 -6.49 3.11
CA GLY A 149 2.44 -6.24 3.10
C GLY A 149 2.06 -5.38 4.30
N VAL A 150 1.23 -4.36 4.07
CA VAL A 150 0.70 -3.46 5.10
C VAL A 150 -0.81 -3.62 5.14
N PHE A 151 -1.33 -4.00 6.30
CA PHE A 151 -2.76 -3.98 6.60
C PHE A 151 -3.18 -2.59 7.06
N ASP A 152 -4.29 -2.13 6.54
CA ASP A 152 -4.89 -0.83 6.78
C ASP A 152 -6.39 -0.97 6.98
N ASP A 153 -6.91 -0.57 8.15
CA ASP A 153 -8.34 -0.52 8.46
C ASP A 153 -8.83 0.91 8.74
N ASP A 154 -8.07 1.94 8.33
CA ASP A 154 -8.57 3.30 8.34
C ASP A 154 -9.71 3.45 7.33
N SER A 155 -10.87 3.84 7.81
CA SER A 155 -12.08 3.92 6.98
C SER A 155 -11.99 4.96 5.86
N ARG A 156 -11.13 6.00 5.98
CA ARG A 156 -10.94 7.02 4.95
C ARG A 156 -9.97 6.54 3.88
N ASP A 157 -8.92 5.84 4.28
CA ASP A 157 -7.98 5.19 3.37
C ASP A 157 -8.69 4.09 2.57
N VAL A 158 -9.39 3.17 3.25
CA VAL A 158 -10.18 2.12 2.61
C VAL A 158 -11.24 2.70 1.65
N ALA A 159 -11.98 3.74 2.06
CA ALA A 159 -12.96 4.39 1.20
C ALA A 159 -12.32 5.05 -0.04
N SER A 160 -11.09 5.59 0.09
CA SER A 160 -10.34 6.14 -1.04
C SER A 160 -9.88 5.03 -1.99
N ILE A 161 -9.37 3.90 -1.46
CA ILE A 161 -8.97 2.73 -2.25
C ILE A 161 -10.18 2.19 -3.04
N GLU A 162 -11.30 1.96 -2.39
CA GLU A 162 -12.54 1.48 -3.01
C GLU A 162 -13.06 2.42 -4.10
N LYS A 163 -12.98 3.73 -3.86
CA LYS A 163 -13.40 4.73 -4.85
C LYS A 163 -12.53 4.67 -6.11
N VAL A 164 -11.21 4.51 -5.94
CA VAL A 164 -10.29 4.36 -7.09
C VAL A 164 -10.52 3.02 -7.78
N PHE A 165 -10.65 1.93 -7.01
CA PHE A 165 -10.95 0.62 -7.56
C PHE A 165 -12.22 0.65 -8.43
N ASN A 166 -13.33 1.20 -7.93
CA ASN A 166 -14.59 1.29 -8.66
C ASN A 166 -14.47 2.10 -9.96
N ALA A 167 -13.70 3.18 -9.96
CA ALA A 167 -13.45 3.98 -11.16
C ALA A 167 -12.61 3.20 -12.18
N ASP A 168 -11.50 2.61 -11.75
CA ASP A 168 -10.60 1.83 -12.61
C ASP A 168 -11.30 0.56 -13.16
N TYR A 169 -12.14 -0.10 -12.33
CA TYR A 169 -12.93 -1.27 -12.72
C TYR A 169 -13.95 -0.96 -13.82
N THR A 170 -14.56 0.22 -13.77
CA THR A 170 -15.55 0.66 -14.78
C THR A 170 -14.94 1.47 -15.93
N GLY A 171 -13.62 1.69 -15.91
CA GLY A 171 -12.92 2.52 -16.90
C GLY A 171 -13.25 4.02 -16.80
N SER A 172 -13.69 4.48 -15.64
CA SER A 172 -14.04 5.88 -15.39
C SER A 172 -12.80 6.69 -14.97
N ALA A 173 -12.74 7.96 -15.39
CA ALA A 173 -11.67 8.85 -14.94
C ALA A 173 -11.83 9.21 -13.46
N ILE A 174 -10.71 9.20 -12.73
CA ILE A 174 -10.67 9.60 -11.33
C ILE A 174 -9.35 10.31 -11.00
N THR A 175 -9.42 11.33 -10.15
CA THR A 175 -8.27 11.84 -9.41
C THR A 175 -8.33 11.23 -8.01
N PRO A 176 -7.41 10.32 -7.66
CA PRO A 176 -7.36 9.74 -6.32
C PRO A 176 -7.19 10.78 -5.22
N THR A 177 -7.74 10.49 -4.04
CA THR A 177 -7.52 11.26 -2.81
C THR A 177 -6.63 10.46 -1.88
N ASP A 178 -5.88 11.14 -1.01
CA ASP A 178 -4.92 10.54 -0.10
C ASP A 178 -5.57 9.81 1.10
N GLY A 179 -6.92 9.79 1.18
CA GLY A 179 -7.55 9.31 2.41
C GLY A 179 -6.98 10.11 3.58
N ASP A 180 -6.21 9.42 4.44
CA ASP A 180 -5.39 10.05 5.47
C ASP A 180 -3.89 9.83 5.22
N HIS A 181 -3.52 8.68 4.63
CA HIS A 181 -2.13 8.22 4.59
C HIS A 181 -1.66 7.76 3.20
N LEU A 182 -2.57 7.62 2.24
CA LEU A 182 -2.27 7.03 0.93
C LEU A 182 -1.47 7.99 0.04
N LEU A 183 -0.64 7.43 -0.83
CA LEU A 183 -0.01 8.14 -1.94
C LEU A 183 -0.26 7.37 -3.24
N TRP A 184 -0.53 8.11 -4.32
CA TRP A 184 -0.96 7.56 -5.59
C TRP A 184 -0.05 7.99 -6.74
N SER A 185 0.31 7.07 -7.61
CA SER A 185 0.86 7.38 -8.92
C SER A 185 -0.26 7.23 -9.98
N PRO A 186 -0.27 8.12 -10.97
CA PRO A 186 0.67 9.23 -11.26
C PRO A 186 0.31 10.58 -10.60
N THR A 187 -0.42 10.60 -9.48
CA THR A 187 -1.01 11.82 -8.90
C THR A 187 -0.03 12.61 -8.03
N ASP A 188 0.37 12.04 -6.88
CA ASP A 188 1.12 12.77 -5.85
C ASP A 188 2.34 12.01 -5.29
N SER A 189 2.53 10.75 -5.67
CA SER A 189 3.53 9.84 -5.09
C SER A 189 4.93 10.45 -5.03
N ARG A 190 5.45 11.02 -6.14
CA ARG A 190 6.76 11.66 -6.14
C ARG A 190 6.87 12.76 -5.08
N ASN A 191 5.88 13.64 -5.00
CA ASN A 191 5.91 14.76 -4.06
C ASN A 191 5.85 14.28 -2.61
N ARG A 192 5.08 13.23 -2.33
CA ARG A 192 4.96 12.65 -0.99
C ARG A 192 6.23 11.91 -0.58
N LEU A 193 6.86 11.14 -1.48
CA LEU A 193 8.18 10.54 -1.23
C LEU A 193 9.25 11.61 -0.99
N LEU A 194 9.29 12.67 -1.81
CA LEU A 194 10.20 13.80 -1.58
C LEU A 194 9.96 14.47 -0.23
N SER A 195 8.70 14.62 0.19
CA SER A 195 8.36 15.18 1.51
C SER A 195 8.81 14.28 2.66
N LEU A 196 8.70 12.95 2.51
CA LEU A 196 9.23 12.00 3.50
C LEU A 196 10.74 12.13 3.60
N ILE A 197 11.44 12.01 2.48
CA ILE A 197 12.91 12.04 2.40
C ILE A 197 13.45 13.36 2.93
N ASN A 198 12.94 14.49 2.45
CA ASN A 198 13.38 15.82 2.89
C ASN A 198 13.09 16.10 4.38
N GLY A 199 12.11 15.41 4.95
CA GLY A 199 11.76 15.50 6.36
C GLY A 199 12.64 14.64 7.28
N ALA A 200 13.47 13.74 6.76
CA ALA A 200 14.39 12.94 7.56
C ALA A 200 15.46 13.83 8.24
N THR A 201 15.64 13.67 9.54
CA THR A 201 16.52 14.52 10.34
C THR A 201 17.71 13.76 10.93
N THR A 202 17.58 12.46 11.15
CA THR A 202 18.59 11.63 11.83
C THR A 202 18.95 10.39 11.00
N THR A 203 17.96 9.63 10.53
CA THR A 203 18.16 8.41 9.76
C THR A 203 17.24 8.36 8.55
N LEU A 204 17.69 7.72 7.48
CA LEU A 204 16.88 7.39 6.31
C LEU A 204 17.32 6.03 5.77
N ASP A 205 16.46 5.03 5.93
CA ASP A 205 16.66 3.68 5.47
C ASP A 205 15.73 3.41 4.28
N VAL A 206 16.29 2.94 3.18
CA VAL A 206 15.60 2.74 1.89
C VAL A 206 15.88 1.34 1.39
N GLU A 207 14.84 0.57 1.12
CA GLU A 207 14.94 -0.76 0.52
C GLU A 207 14.17 -0.77 -0.79
N GLU A 208 14.89 -0.97 -1.91
CA GLU A 208 14.36 -0.70 -3.24
C GLU A 208 14.82 -1.68 -4.31
N LEU A 209 13.90 -1.94 -5.26
CA LEU A 209 14.20 -2.65 -6.50
C LEU A 209 14.87 -1.75 -7.53
N GLU A 210 14.38 -0.52 -7.72
CA GLU A 210 14.84 0.43 -8.74
C GLU A 210 15.25 1.77 -8.12
N LEU A 211 16.30 2.39 -8.65
CA LEU A 211 16.83 3.66 -8.15
C LEU A 211 17.23 4.59 -9.30
N SER A 212 16.25 5.10 -10.06
CA SER A 212 16.50 5.88 -11.28
C SER A 212 15.78 7.22 -11.38
N ASP A 213 14.83 7.55 -10.47
CA ASP A 213 14.21 8.89 -10.46
C ASP A 213 15.18 9.92 -9.89
N SER A 214 15.68 10.80 -10.74
CA SER A 214 16.70 11.79 -10.38
C SER A 214 16.27 12.74 -9.27
N SER A 215 14.98 13.07 -9.15
CA SER A 215 14.50 13.97 -8.11
C SER A 215 14.58 13.29 -6.74
N VAL A 216 14.20 12.01 -6.68
CA VAL A 216 14.26 11.22 -5.44
C VAL A 216 15.71 10.93 -5.06
N VAL A 217 16.56 10.52 -6.02
CA VAL A 217 17.99 10.30 -5.80
C VAL A 217 18.67 11.56 -5.26
N ASN A 218 18.41 12.72 -5.88
CA ASN A 218 18.98 13.99 -5.43
C ASN A 218 18.53 14.37 -4.01
N ALA A 219 17.29 14.07 -3.62
CA ALA A 219 16.80 14.28 -2.28
C ALA A 219 17.53 13.37 -1.26
N ILE A 220 17.75 12.10 -1.59
CA ILE A 220 18.54 11.15 -0.76
C ILE A 220 19.98 11.67 -0.60
N VAL A 221 20.63 12.06 -1.69
CA VAL A 221 21.99 12.65 -1.68
C VAL A 221 22.04 13.89 -0.77
N ALA A 222 21.04 14.78 -0.89
CA ALA A 222 20.98 15.98 -0.06
C ALA A 222 20.84 15.67 1.44
N ARG A 223 20.13 14.60 1.82
CA ARG A 223 20.03 14.16 3.22
C ARG A 223 21.37 13.64 3.72
N ALA A 224 22.05 12.79 2.95
CA ALA A 224 23.39 12.32 3.31
C ALA A 224 24.38 13.49 3.50
N GLN A 225 24.39 14.47 2.58
CA GLN A 225 25.20 15.69 2.69
C GLN A 225 24.84 16.55 3.91
N ALA A 226 23.60 16.52 4.35
CA ALA A 226 23.15 17.21 5.57
C ALA A 226 23.51 16.48 6.87
N GLY A 227 24.16 15.32 6.79
CA GLY A 227 24.57 14.53 7.95
C GLY A 227 23.53 13.54 8.46
N VAL A 228 22.43 13.31 7.72
CA VAL A 228 21.50 12.23 8.00
C VAL A 228 22.19 10.89 7.71
N ALA A 229 22.06 9.92 8.60
CA ALA A 229 22.58 8.58 8.38
C ALA A 229 21.72 7.87 7.33
N VAL A 230 22.17 7.88 6.07
CA VAL A 230 21.48 7.30 4.92
C VAL A 230 22.03 5.91 4.64
N ARG A 231 21.13 4.90 4.64
CA ARG A 231 21.45 3.50 4.31
C ARG A 231 20.48 2.99 3.24
N LEU A 232 21.02 2.28 2.25
CA LEU A 232 20.24 1.65 1.20
C LEU A 232 20.49 0.14 1.14
N VAL A 233 19.42 -0.62 0.91
CA VAL A 233 19.43 -1.99 0.38
C VAL A 233 18.85 -1.94 -1.02
N LEU A 234 19.61 -2.39 -2.02
CA LEU A 234 19.24 -2.23 -3.42
C LEU A 234 19.41 -3.53 -4.20
N GLU A 235 18.43 -3.86 -5.03
CA GLU A 235 18.58 -4.91 -6.02
C GLU A 235 19.54 -4.47 -7.13
N SER A 236 20.51 -5.33 -7.47
CA SER A 236 21.45 -5.11 -8.59
C SER A 236 22.07 -3.69 -8.62
N PRO A 237 22.84 -3.26 -7.59
CA PRO A 237 23.39 -1.90 -7.50
C PRO A 237 24.21 -1.48 -8.73
N SER A 238 24.82 -2.43 -9.45
CA SER A 238 25.58 -2.17 -10.68
C SER A 238 24.73 -1.56 -11.80
N SER A 239 23.41 -1.80 -11.80
CA SER A 239 22.47 -1.21 -12.74
C SER A 239 22.23 0.29 -12.48
N TYR A 240 22.59 0.78 -11.28
CA TYR A 240 22.40 2.15 -10.80
C TYR A 240 23.71 2.77 -10.31
N SER A 241 24.82 2.45 -10.99
CA SER A 241 26.19 2.78 -10.53
C SER A 241 26.44 4.28 -10.35
N SER A 242 25.80 5.14 -11.14
CA SER A 242 25.89 6.61 -11.00
C SER A 242 25.19 7.11 -9.74
N GLU A 243 23.99 6.63 -9.47
CA GLU A 243 23.15 6.96 -8.33
C GLU A 243 23.82 6.46 -7.02
N VAL A 244 24.26 5.21 -7.03
CA VAL A 244 25.03 4.60 -5.91
C VAL A 244 26.28 5.41 -5.62
N SER A 245 27.06 5.77 -6.65
CA SER A 245 28.27 6.57 -6.49
C SER A 245 27.99 7.96 -5.91
N ALA A 246 26.91 8.61 -6.34
CA ALA A 246 26.50 9.92 -5.83
C ALA A 246 26.10 9.85 -4.33
N ILE A 247 25.33 8.85 -3.94
CA ILE A 247 24.90 8.63 -2.56
C ILE A 247 26.13 8.35 -1.66
N LYS A 248 27.04 7.48 -2.09
CA LYS A 248 28.28 7.17 -1.35
C LYS A 248 29.19 8.38 -1.21
N ALA A 249 29.36 9.16 -2.28
CA ALA A 249 30.14 10.40 -2.24
C ALA A 249 29.55 11.44 -1.27
N ALA A 250 28.24 11.42 -1.03
CA ALA A 250 27.55 12.27 -0.07
C ALA A 250 27.64 11.76 1.37
N GLY A 251 28.21 10.57 1.63
CA GLY A 251 28.33 9.96 2.94
C GLY A 251 27.28 8.88 3.27
N GLY A 252 26.38 8.57 2.34
CA GLY A 252 25.46 7.45 2.47
C GLY A 252 26.16 6.10 2.24
N THR A 253 25.49 5.03 2.63
CA THR A 253 25.99 3.66 2.46
C THR A 253 24.98 2.82 1.68
N VAL A 254 25.49 1.95 0.82
CA VAL A 254 24.66 1.09 -0.04
C VAL A 254 25.18 -0.34 0.04
N VAL A 255 24.29 -1.26 0.32
CA VAL A 255 24.51 -2.70 0.14
C VAL A 255 23.55 -3.23 -0.90
N GLY A 256 23.86 -4.36 -1.49
CA GLY A 256 22.99 -4.91 -2.52
C GLY A 256 23.04 -6.41 -2.66
N TYR A 257 22.07 -6.89 -3.41
CA TYR A 257 21.89 -8.25 -3.83
C TYR A 257 21.92 -8.30 -5.34
N SER A 258 22.59 -9.28 -5.93
CA SER A 258 22.79 -9.34 -7.39
C SER A 258 22.79 -10.77 -7.91
N ASP A 259 22.47 -11.76 -7.08
CA ASP A 259 22.36 -13.15 -7.51
C ASP A 259 20.95 -13.39 -8.08
N PRO A 260 20.80 -13.60 -9.40
CA PRO A 260 19.49 -13.80 -10.01
C PRO A 260 18.76 -15.07 -9.55
N ASN A 261 19.49 -16.01 -8.91
CA ASN A 261 18.92 -17.24 -8.35
C ASN A 261 18.91 -17.22 -6.81
N GLY A 262 19.36 -16.14 -6.21
CA GLY A 262 19.47 -15.96 -4.77
C GLY A 262 18.33 -15.16 -4.18
N PHE A 263 18.66 -14.41 -3.13
CA PHE A 263 17.74 -13.50 -2.48
C PHE A 263 17.55 -12.24 -3.33
N TYR A 264 16.30 -11.90 -3.61
CA TYR A 264 15.91 -10.85 -4.55
C TYR A 264 15.16 -9.72 -3.81
N ILE A 265 15.68 -8.52 -3.86
CA ILE A 265 15.04 -7.34 -3.28
C ILE A 265 14.01 -6.79 -4.27
N HIS A 266 12.76 -7.10 -4.03
CA HIS A 266 11.62 -6.56 -4.79
C HIS A 266 10.85 -5.51 -3.99
N ALA A 267 11.24 -5.26 -2.75
CA ALA A 267 10.65 -4.29 -1.85
C ALA A 267 10.69 -2.85 -2.39
N LYS A 268 9.76 -2.03 -1.94
CA LYS A 268 9.70 -0.59 -2.08
C LYS A 268 9.25 -0.08 -0.73
N ALA A 269 10.22 0.29 0.11
CA ALA A 269 9.94 0.72 1.47
C ALA A 269 10.99 1.70 1.97
N MET A 270 10.56 2.65 2.80
CA MET A 270 11.43 3.64 3.43
C MET A 270 11.06 3.82 4.90
N VAL A 271 12.08 3.97 5.75
CA VAL A 271 11.90 4.38 7.15
C VAL A 271 12.78 5.59 7.41
N ALA A 272 12.17 6.69 7.80
CA ALA A 272 12.86 7.90 8.23
C ALA A 272 12.72 8.08 9.74
N ASP A 273 13.83 8.43 10.42
CA ASP A 273 13.86 8.78 11.84
C ASP A 273 13.23 7.73 12.78
N TYR A 274 13.53 6.45 12.55
CA TYR A 274 12.96 5.34 13.32
C TYR A 274 13.08 5.58 14.85
N GLY A 275 11.95 5.40 15.54
CA GLY A 275 11.86 5.57 17.00
C GLY A 275 11.77 7.02 17.49
N LEU A 276 11.83 8.02 16.59
CA LEU A 276 11.72 9.42 16.95
C LEU A 276 10.29 9.95 16.68
N SER A 277 9.92 11.07 17.28
CA SER A 277 8.61 11.70 17.04
C SER A 277 8.41 12.16 15.60
N THR A 278 9.50 12.33 14.85
CA THR A 278 9.53 12.66 13.42
C THR A 278 9.45 11.44 12.51
N GLN A 279 9.37 10.22 13.09
CA GLN A 279 9.32 8.95 12.34
C GLN A 279 8.28 8.99 11.25
N LYS A 280 8.71 8.51 10.07
CA LYS A 280 7.82 8.18 8.96
C LYS A 280 8.20 6.83 8.39
N VAL A 281 7.20 6.07 7.96
CA VAL A 281 7.39 4.82 7.24
C VAL A 281 6.53 4.82 5.99
N GLU A 282 7.11 4.37 4.89
CA GLU A 282 6.43 4.19 3.61
C GLU A 282 6.59 2.76 3.16
N ALA A 283 5.53 2.21 2.56
CA ALA A 283 5.58 1.00 1.76
C ALA A 283 4.49 1.01 0.69
N GLY A 284 4.79 0.46 -0.48
CA GLY A 284 3.84 0.39 -1.58
C GLY A 284 4.37 -0.28 -2.82
N SER A 285 3.67 -0.08 -3.92
CA SER A 285 4.04 -0.70 -5.19
C SER A 285 5.05 0.12 -6.02
N MET A 286 5.36 1.35 -5.61
CA MET A 286 6.09 2.33 -6.41
C MET A 286 7.60 2.14 -6.34
N ASN A 287 8.22 1.80 -7.46
CA ASN A 287 9.67 1.89 -7.60
C ASN A 287 10.15 3.36 -7.65
N ILE A 288 11.39 3.61 -7.26
CA ILE A 288 12.05 4.91 -7.48
C ILE A 288 12.45 5.02 -8.96
N SER A 289 11.46 5.10 -9.83
CA SER A 289 11.64 5.32 -11.27
C SER A 289 10.62 6.30 -11.82
N SER A 290 10.99 7.05 -12.85
CA SER A 290 10.09 8.03 -13.46
C SER A 290 8.82 7.39 -14.03
N ASN A 291 8.91 6.16 -14.52
CA ASN A 291 7.76 5.44 -15.04
C ASN A 291 6.78 5.12 -13.91
N SER A 292 7.28 4.56 -12.81
CA SER A 292 6.50 4.22 -11.63
C SER A 292 5.82 5.46 -11.02
N LEU A 293 6.58 6.56 -10.87
CA LEU A 293 6.10 7.76 -10.19
C LEU A 293 5.26 8.71 -11.06
N SER A 294 5.12 8.45 -12.39
CA SER A 294 4.46 9.39 -13.30
C SER A 294 3.53 8.77 -14.34
N ASN A 295 3.64 7.48 -14.62
CA ASN A 295 2.94 6.86 -15.74
C ASN A 295 2.12 5.63 -15.36
N ASN A 296 2.46 4.98 -14.26
CA ASN A 296 1.73 3.81 -13.77
C ASN A 296 0.59 4.18 -12.83
N ARG A 297 -0.41 3.32 -12.71
CA ARG A 297 -1.33 3.30 -11.56
C ARG A 297 -0.68 2.52 -10.42
N GLU A 298 -0.34 3.21 -9.33
CA GLU A 298 0.32 2.64 -8.16
C GLU A 298 -0.29 3.17 -6.87
N LEU A 299 -0.13 2.41 -5.79
CA LEU A 299 -0.59 2.76 -4.44
C LEU A 299 0.50 2.45 -3.42
N GLY A 300 0.71 3.37 -2.49
CA GLY A 300 1.49 3.20 -1.27
C GLY A 300 0.83 3.88 -0.09
N ILE A 301 1.42 3.70 1.07
CA ILE A 301 0.98 4.29 2.33
C ILE A 301 2.17 4.94 3.03
N ILE A 302 1.97 6.15 3.61
CA ILE A 302 2.94 6.82 4.48
C ILE A 302 2.31 7.03 5.85
N LEU A 303 2.84 6.35 6.86
CA LEU A 303 2.42 6.51 8.24
C LEU A 303 3.43 7.36 9.02
N THR A 304 2.96 8.15 9.99
CA THR A 304 3.79 9.12 10.71
C THR A 304 3.67 8.96 12.23
N GLY A 305 4.80 9.24 12.92
CA GLY A 305 4.89 9.23 14.38
C GLY A 305 5.07 7.85 14.98
N THR A 306 5.34 7.80 16.28
CA THR A 306 5.61 6.56 17.04
C THR A 306 4.34 5.88 17.58
N GLY A 307 3.15 6.41 17.29
CA GLY A 307 1.87 5.80 17.65
C GLY A 307 1.38 4.85 16.57
N VAL A 308 0.69 5.41 15.60
CA VAL A 308 0.05 4.69 14.48
C VAL A 308 1.05 3.95 13.60
N ALA A 309 2.19 4.58 13.29
CA ALA A 309 3.20 4.03 12.39
C ALA A 309 4.11 2.96 13.04
N GLN A 310 4.13 2.84 14.38
CA GLN A 310 5.20 2.08 15.07
C GLN A 310 5.25 0.60 14.69
N ALA A 311 4.11 -0.07 14.59
CA ALA A 311 4.09 -1.50 14.28
C ALA A 311 4.66 -1.77 12.87
N VAL A 312 4.24 -0.96 11.88
CA VAL A 312 4.71 -1.06 10.50
C VAL A 312 6.18 -0.70 10.40
N ALA A 313 6.59 0.42 11.01
CA ALA A 313 7.99 0.85 11.03
C ALA A 313 8.89 -0.20 11.70
N THR A 314 8.46 -0.82 12.79
CA THR A 314 9.24 -1.87 13.46
C THR A 314 9.45 -3.09 12.58
N THR A 315 8.41 -3.53 11.87
CA THR A 315 8.51 -4.67 10.96
C THR A 315 9.49 -4.38 9.82
N ILE A 316 9.35 -3.23 9.16
CA ILE A 316 10.20 -2.85 8.02
C ILE A 316 11.64 -2.60 8.50
N GLU A 317 11.85 -1.82 9.56
CA GLU A 317 13.18 -1.52 10.08
C GLU A 317 13.94 -2.77 10.54
N THR A 318 13.25 -3.70 11.24
CA THR A 318 13.88 -4.95 11.68
C THR A 318 14.31 -5.80 10.49
N THR A 319 13.46 -5.89 9.47
CA THR A 319 13.74 -6.64 8.24
C THR A 319 14.87 -5.98 7.46
N PHE A 320 14.78 -4.66 7.24
CA PHE A 320 15.81 -3.87 6.60
C PHE A 320 17.19 -4.07 7.24
N ASN A 321 17.28 -4.02 8.57
CA ASN A 321 18.54 -4.22 9.27
C ASN A 321 19.13 -5.61 9.04
N SER A 322 18.29 -6.65 8.94
CA SER A 322 18.72 -8.00 8.55
C SER A 322 19.30 -8.01 7.14
N ASP A 323 18.57 -7.44 6.20
CA ASP A 323 18.95 -7.42 4.79
C ASP A 323 20.17 -6.52 4.54
N TYR A 324 20.25 -5.39 5.24
CA TYR A 324 21.43 -4.52 5.20
C TYR A 324 22.69 -5.24 5.71
N SER A 325 22.56 -6.04 6.76
CA SER A 325 23.67 -6.81 7.32
C SER A 325 24.08 -8.00 6.46
N GLY A 326 23.14 -8.58 5.70
CA GLY A 326 23.36 -9.73 4.82
C GLY A 326 23.83 -9.35 3.41
N GLY A 327 23.63 -8.10 3.00
CA GLY A 327 23.97 -7.62 1.67
C GLY A 327 25.47 -7.39 1.46
N THR A 328 25.87 -7.32 0.19
CA THR A 328 27.24 -6.99 -0.19
C THR A 328 27.39 -5.49 -0.37
N THR A 329 28.46 -4.89 0.18
CA THR A 329 28.75 -3.46 -0.01
C THR A 329 28.92 -3.14 -1.50
N ALA A 330 28.12 -2.20 -2.01
CA ALA A 330 28.07 -1.80 -3.41
C ALA A 330 29.11 -0.74 -3.76
#